data_4b1a556ad11822450dfdaaeff98caa55
#
_entry.id   4b1a556ad11822450dfdaaeff98caa55
#
_cell.length_a   1.000
_cell.length_b   1.000
_cell.length_c   1.000
_cell.angle_alpha   90.00
_cell.angle_beta   90.00
_cell.angle_gamma   90.00
#
_symmetry.space_group_name_H-M   'P 1'
#
loop_
_entity.id
_entity.type
_entity.pdbx_description
1 polymer ?
#
loop_
_entity_poly.entity_id
_entity_poly.type
_entity_poly.pdbx_seq_one_letter_code
_entity_poly.pdbx_strand_id
1 'polypeptide(L)'
;MNANRAILITVVFGLSAAISPSANAQAETWRFDPLHSSAEFTVRHMMISKVHGVFGGVKGTVVYDRKNPAASSVEATIDVTTLNTGEAKRDSDLKGPEFFDVKRYPEMKFKSKSVEVAGPDKLRVTGDLTINAITREVVLDVDGPTQPIRDTQGREKIGVSGTTKVSRKEFGILYNPVMESGGFAVSDEVSIEIEAELFKK
;
A
#
# COMPACT_ATOMS: atom_id res chain seq x y z
N MET A 1 -41.47 -82.44 -10.32
CA MET A 1 -41.90 -81.12 -9.80
C MET A 1 -40.57 -80.39 -9.33
N ASN A 2 -40.00 -79.59 -10.22
CA ASN A 2 -38.78 -78.88 -9.98
C ASN A 2 -39.07 -77.37 -9.95
N ALA A 3 -38.93 -76.78 -8.76
CA ALA A 3 -39.12 -75.33 -8.57
C ALA A 3 -37.77 -74.61 -8.81
N ASN A 4 -37.67 -73.86 -9.91
CA ASN A 4 -36.56 -72.95 -10.16
C ASN A 4 -36.72 -71.67 -9.31
N ARG A 5 -35.78 -71.45 -8.42
CA ARG A 5 -35.63 -70.18 -7.69
C ARG A 5 -34.67 -69.28 -8.51
N ALA A 6 -35.20 -68.21 -9.09
CA ALA A 6 -34.42 -67.15 -9.68
C ALA A 6 -33.88 -66.23 -8.57
N ILE A 7 -32.58 -66.05 -8.52
CA ILE A 7 -31.89 -65.10 -7.62
C ILE A 7 -31.72 -63.77 -8.37
N LEU A 8 -32.40 -62.76 -7.91
CA LEU A 8 -32.29 -61.41 -8.41
C LEU A 8 -31.08 -60.70 -7.76
N ILE A 9 -30.00 -60.47 -8.50
CA ILE A 9 -28.84 -59.76 -8.01
C ILE A 9 -29.09 -58.28 -8.31
N THR A 10 -29.36 -57.50 -7.27
CA THR A 10 -29.45 -56.02 -7.38
C THR A 10 -28.06 -55.43 -7.30
N VAL A 11 -27.53 -54.93 -8.40
CA VAL A 11 -26.30 -54.18 -8.45
C VAL A 11 -26.54 -52.73 -8.04
N VAL A 12 -26.13 -52.35 -6.86
CA VAL A 12 -26.18 -50.95 -6.40
C VAL A 12 -24.94 -50.23 -6.93
N PHE A 13 -25.12 -49.37 -7.94
CA PHE A 13 -24.10 -48.44 -8.43
C PHE A 13 -23.96 -47.32 -7.41
N GLY A 14 -22.93 -47.40 -6.56
CA GLY A 14 -22.56 -46.30 -5.68
C GLY A 14 -21.90 -45.16 -6.48
N LEU A 15 -22.63 -44.04 -6.64
CA LEU A 15 -22.10 -42.81 -7.23
C LEU A 15 -21.16 -42.16 -6.22
N SER A 16 -19.87 -42.44 -6.27
CA SER A 16 -18.85 -41.75 -5.49
C SER A 16 -18.65 -40.34 -6.06
N ALA A 17 -19.27 -39.34 -5.47
CA ALA A 17 -18.96 -37.95 -5.75
C ALA A 17 -17.52 -37.66 -5.28
N ALA A 18 -16.60 -37.54 -6.23
CA ALA A 18 -15.24 -37.07 -5.95
C ALA A 18 -15.32 -35.60 -5.54
N ILE A 19 -15.20 -35.32 -4.24
CA ILE A 19 -14.98 -33.97 -3.72
C ILE A 19 -13.57 -33.60 -4.12
N SER A 20 -13.41 -32.86 -5.23
CA SER A 20 -12.14 -32.23 -5.58
C SER A 20 -11.80 -31.24 -4.49
N PRO A 21 -10.60 -31.31 -3.86
CA PRO A 21 -10.19 -30.28 -2.93
C PRO A 21 -10.17 -28.97 -3.69
N SER A 22 -10.98 -28.01 -3.27
CA SER A 22 -10.88 -26.62 -3.74
C SER A 22 -9.46 -26.18 -3.41
N ALA A 23 -8.64 -25.91 -4.43
CA ALA A 23 -7.33 -25.34 -4.22
C ALA A 23 -7.55 -23.98 -3.52
N ASN A 24 -7.36 -23.95 -2.20
CA ASN A 24 -7.30 -22.71 -1.46
C ASN A 24 -6.16 -21.92 -2.05
N ALA A 25 -6.46 -20.84 -2.79
CA ALA A 25 -5.45 -19.88 -3.13
C ALA A 25 -5.00 -19.28 -1.81
N GLN A 26 -3.80 -19.63 -1.43
CA GLN A 26 -3.18 -19.18 -0.19
C GLN A 26 -2.73 -17.74 -0.42
N ALA A 27 -2.93 -16.89 0.58
CA ALA A 27 -2.41 -15.53 0.58
C ALA A 27 -0.89 -15.55 0.32
N GLU A 28 -0.45 -14.73 -0.61
CA GLU A 28 0.95 -14.64 -1.02
C GLU A 28 1.65 -13.50 -0.29
N THR A 29 2.90 -13.72 0.08
CA THR A 29 3.71 -12.70 0.75
C THR A 29 4.64 -12.03 -0.25
N TRP A 30 4.57 -10.71 -0.33
CA TRP A 30 5.35 -9.86 -1.20
C TRP A 30 6.18 -8.87 -0.37
N ARG A 31 7.34 -8.45 -0.88
CA ARG A 31 8.19 -7.44 -0.26
C ARG A 31 8.37 -6.27 -1.20
N PHE A 32 8.40 -5.07 -0.67
CA PHE A 32 8.76 -3.88 -1.43
C PHE A 32 10.18 -4.00 -2.01
N ASP A 33 10.34 -3.63 -3.26
CA ASP A 33 11.64 -3.40 -3.88
C ASP A 33 12.05 -1.94 -3.58
N PRO A 34 13.02 -1.70 -2.69
CA PRO A 34 13.32 -0.34 -2.26
C PRO A 34 14.01 0.51 -3.33
N LEU A 35 14.48 -0.11 -4.43
CA LEU A 35 15.08 0.59 -5.56
C LEU A 35 14.01 1.09 -6.55
N HIS A 36 12.83 0.47 -6.55
CA HIS A 36 11.73 0.76 -7.47
C HIS A 36 10.44 1.09 -6.72
N SER A 37 10.57 1.60 -5.49
CA SER A 37 9.44 2.03 -4.68
C SER A 37 9.71 3.38 -4.05
N SER A 38 8.76 4.30 -4.18
CA SER A 38 8.83 5.66 -3.65
C SER A 38 7.50 6.10 -3.07
N ALA A 39 7.58 7.10 -2.18
CA ALA A 39 6.43 7.89 -1.75
C ALA A 39 6.68 9.33 -2.16
N GLU A 40 5.81 9.86 -3.01
CA GLU A 40 5.89 11.22 -3.50
C GLU A 40 4.84 12.09 -2.81
N PHE A 41 5.16 13.36 -2.63
CA PHE A 41 4.19 14.32 -2.13
C PHE A 41 4.17 15.60 -2.95
N THR A 42 3.03 16.24 -2.96
CA THR A 42 2.82 17.54 -3.61
C THR A 42 2.10 18.48 -2.66
N VAL A 43 2.64 19.69 -2.51
CA VAL A 43 2.00 20.79 -1.78
C VAL A 43 1.88 22.02 -2.68
N ARG A 44 0.92 22.91 -2.38
CA ARG A 44 0.89 24.24 -3.00
C ARG A 44 1.75 25.22 -2.19
N HIS A 45 2.64 25.91 -2.87
CA HIS A 45 3.45 27.00 -2.32
C HIS A 45 2.88 28.34 -2.74
N MET A 46 2.62 29.23 -1.77
CA MET A 46 2.03 30.56 -1.93
C MET A 46 0.74 30.56 -2.76
N MET A 47 0.07 29.41 -2.88
CA MET A 47 -1.13 29.15 -3.68
C MET A 47 -0.93 29.32 -5.21
N ILE A 48 0.29 29.56 -5.70
CA ILE A 48 0.62 29.81 -7.11
C ILE A 48 1.37 28.65 -7.78
N SER A 49 2.22 27.92 -7.07
CA SER A 49 3.00 26.82 -7.64
C SER A 49 2.84 25.54 -6.85
N LYS A 50 3.26 24.42 -7.44
CA LYS A 50 3.38 23.14 -6.76
C LYS A 50 4.84 22.87 -6.43
N VAL A 51 5.10 22.41 -5.21
CA VAL A 51 6.38 21.83 -4.80
C VAL A 51 6.18 20.33 -4.67
N HIS A 52 7.06 19.59 -5.29
CA HIS A 52 7.09 18.13 -5.24
C HIS A 52 8.28 17.69 -4.39
N GLY A 53 8.14 16.58 -3.71
CA GLY A 53 9.22 15.92 -3.02
C GLY A 53 9.01 14.41 -3.03
N VAL A 54 10.09 13.67 -2.88
CA VAL A 54 10.10 12.21 -2.90
C VAL A 54 10.83 11.68 -1.69
N PHE A 55 10.30 10.60 -1.14
CA PHE A 55 10.97 9.72 -0.20
C PHE A 55 11.23 8.39 -0.88
N GLY A 56 12.48 7.94 -0.88
CA GLY A 56 12.87 6.60 -1.28
C GLY A 56 12.87 5.63 -0.08
N GLY A 57 13.52 4.49 -0.27
CA GLY A 57 13.76 3.55 0.83
C GLY A 57 12.49 2.93 1.42
N VAL A 58 11.43 2.81 0.62
CA VAL A 58 10.19 2.13 1.04
C VAL A 58 10.49 0.66 1.27
N LYS A 59 10.15 0.16 2.46
CA LYS A 59 10.35 -1.23 2.88
C LYS A 59 9.09 -1.76 3.54
N GLY A 60 8.96 -3.08 3.56
CA GLY A 60 7.83 -3.71 4.24
C GLY A 60 7.36 -4.97 3.57
N THR A 61 6.15 -5.35 3.92
CA THR A 61 5.54 -6.61 3.47
C THR A 61 4.08 -6.37 3.11
N VAL A 62 3.66 -7.00 2.02
CA VAL A 62 2.27 -7.10 1.62
C VAL A 62 1.90 -8.58 1.65
N VAL A 63 0.84 -8.92 2.37
CA VAL A 63 0.17 -10.21 2.27
C VAL A 63 -1.03 -9.99 1.38
N TYR A 64 -1.07 -10.65 0.22
CA TYR A 64 -2.13 -10.44 -0.76
C TYR A 64 -2.84 -11.75 -1.09
N ASP A 65 -4.15 -11.76 -0.89
CA ASP A 65 -5.04 -12.84 -1.32
C ASP A 65 -5.87 -12.36 -2.52
N ARG A 66 -5.51 -12.81 -3.72
CA ARG A 66 -6.20 -12.43 -4.95
C ARG A 66 -7.66 -12.87 -4.99
N LYS A 67 -8.01 -13.97 -4.31
CA LYS A 67 -9.38 -14.48 -4.27
C LYS A 67 -10.22 -13.83 -3.16
N ASN A 68 -9.57 -13.38 -2.11
CA ASN A 68 -10.19 -12.67 -0.99
C ASN A 68 -9.37 -11.45 -0.59
N PRO A 69 -9.39 -10.36 -1.38
CA PRO A 69 -8.61 -9.15 -1.09
C PRO A 69 -8.84 -8.58 0.32
N ALA A 70 -10.02 -8.81 0.91
CA ALA A 70 -10.31 -8.38 2.28
C ALA A 70 -9.44 -9.07 3.35
N ALA A 71 -8.82 -10.22 3.03
CA ALA A 71 -7.84 -10.88 3.90
C ALA A 71 -6.41 -10.38 3.70
N SER A 72 -6.21 -9.41 2.80
CA SER A 72 -4.90 -8.82 2.52
C SER A 72 -4.48 -7.82 3.58
N SER A 73 -3.16 -7.61 3.71
CA SER A 73 -2.61 -6.63 4.63
C SER A 73 -1.32 -6.02 4.12
N VAL A 74 -1.02 -4.80 4.57
CA VAL A 74 0.18 -4.04 4.23
C VAL A 74 0.81 -3.51 5.51
N GLU A 75 2.11 -3.73 5.66
CA GLU A 75 2.95 -3.03 6.62
C GLU A 75 4.15 -2.43 5.86
N ALA A 76 4.33 -1.12 5.97
CA ALA A 76 5.40 -0.41 5.28
C ALA A 76 6.09 0.61 6.19
N THR A 77 7.37 0.83 5.93
CA THR A 77 8.17 1.91 6.48
C THR A 77 8.80 2.72 5.35
N ILE A 78 8.93 4.03 5.52
CA ILE A 78 9.51 4.96 4.57
C ILE A 78 10.64 5.69 5.29
N ASP A 79 11.83 5.67 4.71
CA ASP A 79 13.00 6.36 5.26
C ASP A 79 12.91 7.87 5.00
N VAL A 80 12.61 8.66 6.04
CA VAL A 80 12.43 10.12 5.95
C VAL A 80 13.75 10.83 5.64
N THR A 81 14.89 10.21 5.94
CA THR A 81 16.21 10.80 5.66
C THR A 81 16.50 10.92 4.17
N THR A 82 15.78 10.15 3.33
CA THR A 82 15.91 10.14 1.88
C THR A 82 15.18 11.29 1.19
N LEU A 83 14.46 12.13 1.94
CA LEU A 83 13.73 13.29 1.42
C LEU A 83 14.55 14.09 0.42
N ASN A 84 13.98 14.31 -0.75
CA ASN A 84 14.55 15.09 -1.83
C ASN A 84 13.44 15.86 -2.55
N THR A 85 13.61 17.18 -2.62
CA THR A 85 12.70 18.09 -3.36
C THR A 85 13.40 18.76 -4.55
N GLY A 86 14.65 18.38 -4.83
CA GLY A 86 15.48 18.99 -5.88
C GLY A 86 16.13 20.32 -5.48
N GLU A 87 16.02 20.73 -4.17
CA GLU A 87 16.64 21.96 -3.67
C GLU A 87 17.22 21.69 -2.25
N ALA A 88 18.55 21.74 -2.14
CA ALA A 88 19.28 21.27 -0.96
C ALA A 88 18.93 22.06 0.33
N LYS A 89 18.73 23.38 0.22
CA LYS A 89 18.36 24.19 1.40
C LYS A 89 16.97 23.80 1.90
N ARG A 90 16.00 23.67 1.01
CA ARG A 90 14.65 23.23 1.37
C ARG A 90 14.66 21.83 1.97
N ASP A 91 15.42 20.89 1.41
CA ASP A 91 15.56 19.55 1.96
C ASP A 91 16.11 19.58 3.39
N SER A 92 17.10 20.44 3.65
CA SER A 92 17.66 20.66 5.00
C SER A 92 16.60 21.21 5.97
N ASP A 93 15.85 22.22 5.53
CA ASP A 93 14.80 22.83 6.36
C ASP A 93 13.68 21.81 6.67
N LEU A 94 13.23 21.05 5.66
CA LEU A 94 12.20 20.02 5.83
C LEU A 94 12.66 18.86 6.74
N LYS A 95 13.94 18.53 6.75
CA LYS A 95 14.51 17.53 7.69
C LYS A 95 14.63 18.05 9.12
N GLY A 96 14.44 19.33 9.32
CA GLY A 96 14.55 20.00 10.62
C GLY A 96 13.34 19.78 11.55
N PRO A 97 13.45 20.28 12.79
CA PRO A 97 12.47 20.04 13.87
C PRO A 97 11.11 20.73 13.66
N GLU A 98 11.03 21.73 12.78
CA GLU A 98 9.76 22.39 12.44
C GLU A 98 8.91 21.60 11.44
N PHE A 99 9.49 20.54 10.83
CA PHE A 99 8.86 19.70 9.83
C PHE A 99 8.94 18.22 10.21
N PHE A 100 9.83 17.45 9.59
CA PHE A 100 9.90 16.01 9.80
C PHE A 100 10.75 15.58 10.99
N ASP A 101 11.60 16.47 11.54
CA ASP A 101 12.49 16.18 12.67
C ASP A 101 13.19 14.81 12.54
N VAL A 102 13.87 14.60 11.40
CA VAL A 102 14.40 13.28 11.01
C VAL A 102 15.40 12.70 12.03
N LYS A 103 15.99 13.54 12.87
CA LYS A 103 16.87 13.08 13.97
C LYS A 103 16.11 12.31 15.03
N ARG A 104 14.85 12.66 15.28
CA ARG A 104 13.97 11.99 16.25
C ARG A 104 13.08 10.97 15.59
N TYR A 105 12.63 11.23 14.35
CA TYR A 105 11.66 10.44 13.62
C TYR A 105 12.18 10.09 12.22
N PRO A 106 13.17 9.18 12.11
CA PRO A 106 13.79 8.84 10.83
C PRO A 106 12.89 8.04 9.90
N GLU A 107 11.76 7.54 10.39
CA GLU A 107 10.84 6.70 9.62
C GLU A 107 9.39 7.17 9.74
N MET A 108 8.66 7.12 8.63
CA MET A 108 7.19 7.07 8.62
C MET A 108 6.74 5.62 8.53
N LYS A 109 5.55 5.32 9.08
CA LYS A 109 5.03 3.94 9.10
C LYS A 109 3.59 3.90 8.62
N PHE A 110 3.26 2.85 7.90
CA PHE A 110 1.88 2.56 7.51
C PHE A 110 1.53 1.13 7.87
N LYS A 111 0.35 0.92 8.45
CA LYS A 111 -0.20 -0.40 8.73
C LYS A 111 -1.68 -0.44 8.36
N SER A 112 -2.04 -1.31 7.42
CA SER A 112 -3.44 -1.47 7.01
C SER A 112 -4.32 -2.03 8.12
N LYS A 113 -5.57 -1.59 8.16
CA LYS A 113 -6.67 -2.12 8.99
C LYS A 113 -7.64 -2.93 8.15
N SER A 114 -7.94 -2.45 6.95
CA SER A 114 -8.83 -3.14 6.01
C SER A 114 -8.40 -2.91 4.58
N VAL A 115 -8.77 -3.89 3.73
CA VAL A 115 -8.62 -3.81 2.28
C VAL A 115 -9.98 -4.13 1.67
N GLU A 116 -10.46 -3.27 0.79
CA GLU A 116 -11.76 -3.40 0.12
C GLU A 116 -11.57 -3.34 -1.39
N VAL A 117 -12.35 -4.12 -2.13
CA VAL A 117 -12.39 -4.02 -3.59
C VAL A 117 -13.21 -2.79 -3.98
N ALA A 118 -12.59 -1.87 -4.69
CA ALA A 118 -13.21 -0.62 -5.15
C ALA A 118 -13.59 -0.64 -6.64
N GLY A 119 -13.20 -1.69 -7.36
CA GLY A 119 -13.49 -1.87 -8.79
C GLY A 119 -12.55 -2.88 -9.44
N PRO A 120 -12.62 -3.07 -10.75
CA PRO A 120 -11.65 -3.87 -11.49
C PRO A 120 -10.23 -3.31 -11.26
N ASP A 121 -9.32 -4.14 -10.77
CA ASP A 121 -7.93 -3.80 -10.45
C ASP A 121 -7.77 -2.56 -9.54
N LYS A 122 -8.80 -2.29 -8.69
CA LYS A 122 -8.80 -1.18 -7.74
C LYS A 122 -9.13 -1.66 -6.34
N LEU A 123 -8.30 -1.22 -5.39
CA LEU A 123 -8.49 -1.50 -3.97
C LEU A 123 -8.57 -0.18 -3.19
N ARG A 124 -9.27 -0.22 -2.09
CA ARG A 124 -9.25 0.81 -1.06
C ARG A 124 -8.62 0.22 0.18
N VAL A 125 -7.53 0.82 0.63
CA VAL A 125 -6.76 0.36 1.78
C VAL A 125 -6.88 1.39 2.89
N THR A 126 -7.63 1.09 3.94
CA THR A 126 -7.70 1.90 5.15
C THR A 126 -6.61 1.45 6.12
N GLY A 127 -5.89 2.38 6.72
CA GLY A 127 -4.81 2.05 7.64
C GLY A 127 -4.32 3.23 8.47
N ASP A 128 -3.46 2.93 9.41
CA ASP A 128 -2.80 3.88 10.29
C ASP A 128 -1.50 4.36 9.66
N LEU A 129 -1.43 5.65 9.34
CA LEU A 129 -0.22 6.35 8.94
C LEU A 129 0.38 7.07 10.15
N THR A 130 1.66 6.84 10.41
CA THR A 130 2.40 7.50 11.49
C THR A 130 3.51 8.39 10.91
N ILE A 131 3.45 9.68 11.20
CA ILE A 131 4.47 10.70 10.88
C ILE A 131 4.76 11.46 12.18
N ASN A 132 6.02 11.75 12.49
CA ASN A 132 6.44 12.47 13.71
C ASN A 132 5.84 11.87 15.00
N ALA A 133 5.76 10.54 15.10
CA ALA A 133 5.11 9.79 16.17
C ALA A 133 3.60 10.08 16.35
N ILE A 134 2.97 10.80 15.44
CA ILE A 134 1.52 11.04 15.43
C ILE A 134 0.89 10.10 14.41
N THR A 135 -0.10 9.33 14.86
CA THR A 135 -0.82 8.36 14.02
C THR A 135 -2.20 8.89 13.65
N ARG A 136 -2.55 8.77 12.37
CA ARG A 136 -3.88 9.07 11.84
C ARG A 136 -4.32 7.96 10.90
N GLU A 137 -5.61 7.69 10.91
CA GLU A 137 -6.21 6.82 9.92
C GLU A 137 -6.28 7.55 8.58
N VAL A 138 -5.83 6.87 7.53
CA VAL A 138 -5.89 7.35 6.15
C VAL A 138 -6.47 6.28 5.24
N VAL A 139 -7.00 6.70 4.11
CA VAL A 139 -7.51 5.83 3.06
C VAL A 139 -6.63 6.01 1.82
N LEU A 140 -6.05 4.93 1.34
CA LEU A 140 -5.33 4.86 0.09
C LEU A 140 -6.26 4.30 -0.99
N ASP A 141 -6.45 5.04 -2.07
CA ASP A 141 -7.03 4.49 -3.30
C ASP A 141 -5.88 3.88 -4.09
N VAL A 142 -5.96 2.58 -4.37
CA VAL A 142 -4.88 1.78 -4.95
C VAL A 142 -5.30 1.22 -6.29
N ASP A 143 -4.48 1.46 -7.31
CA ASP A 143 -4.55 0.82 -8.61
C ASP A 143 -3.60 -0.39 -8.64
N GLY A 144 -4.11 -1.53 -9.06
CA GLY A 144 -3.38 -2.79 -9.03
C GLY A 144 -3.88 -3.78 -7.94
N PRO A 145 -3.11 -4.83 -7.61
CA PRO A 145 -1.81 -5.17 -8.20
C PRO A 145 -1.90 -5.58 -9.67
N THR A 146 -0.82 -5.31 -10.41
CA THR A 146 -0.70 -5.79 -11.81
C THR A 146 -0.70 -7.31 -11.87
N GLN A 147 -0.83 -7.87 -13.09
CA GLN A 147 -0.53 -9.28 -13.27
C GLN A 147 0.96 -9.52 -12.98
N PRO A 148 1.30 -10.67 -12.34
CA PRO A 148 2.68 -11.00 -12.05
C PRO A 148 3.52 -11.14 -13.33
N ILE A 149 4.72 -10.57 -13.28
CA ILE A 149 5.73 -10.75 -14.31
C ILE A 149 6.99 -11.38 -13.70
N ARG A 150 7.87 -11.96 -14.52
CA ARG A 150 9.19 -12.41 -14.08
C ARG A 150 10.25 -11.42 -14.54
N ASP A 151 11.10 -10.99 -13.61
CA ASP A 151 12.24 -10.14 -13.94
C ASP A 151 13.40 -10.95 -14.58
N THR A 152 14.46 -10.27 -14.94
CA THR A 152 15.65 -10.90 -15.56
C THR A 152 16.38 -11.88 -14.62
N GLN A 153 16.09 -11.85 -13.32
CA GLN A 153 16.63 -12.76 -12.32
C GLN A 153 15.67 -13.92 -12.01
N GLY A 154 14.53 -13.99 -12.72
CA GLY A 154 13.51 -15.02 -12.54
C GLY A 154 12.59 -14.77 -11.34
N ARG A 155 12.68 -13.62 -10.64
CA ARG A 155 11.82 -13.29 -9.52
C ARG A 155 10.46 -12.84 -10.01
N GLU A 156 9.41 -13.29 -9.36
CA GLU A 156 8.03 -12.87 -9.61
C GLU A 156 7.80 -11.49 -9.02
N LYS A 157 7.31 -10.54 -9.82
CA LYS A 157 7.07 -9.15 -9.45
C LYS A 157 5.66 -8.71 -9.80
N ILE A 158 5.12 -7.79 -8.99
CA ILE A 158 3.87 -7.04 -9.25
C ILE A 158 4.11 -5.56 -8.99
N GLY A 159 3.32 -4.70 -9.63
CA GLY A 159 3.31 -3.26 -9.40
C GLY A 159 2.01 -2.80 -8.77
N VAL A 160 2.07 -1.75 -7.96
CA VAL A 160 0.92 -1.04 -7.39
C VAL A 160 1.18 0.45 -7.37
N SER A 161 0.15 1.25 -7.64
CA SER A 161 0.13 2.69 -7.42
C SER A 161 -0.92 3.03 -6.38
N GLY A 162 -0.63 3.94 -5.46
CA GLY A 162 -1.56 4.34 -4.41
C GLY A 162 -1.62 5.85 -4.25
N THR A 163 -2.80 6.41 -4.05
CA THR A 163 -2.97 7.86 -3.83
C THR A 163 -3.78 8.14 -2.58
N THR A 164 -3.44 9.24 -1.91
CA THR A 164 -4.24 9.79 -0.81
C THR A 164 -3.99 11.29 -0.64
N LYS A 165 -4.78 11.92 0.22
CA LYS A 165 -4.58 13.29 0.67
C LYS A 165 -4.65 13.34 2.18
N VAL A 166 -3.75 14.10 2.78
CA VAL A 166 -3.69 14.27 4.23
C VAL A 166 -3.53 15.76 4.58
N SER A 167 -3.91 16.14 5.80
CA SER A 167 -3.54 17.43 6.37
C SER A 167 -2.20 17.28 7.12
N ARG A 168 -1.16 18.00 6.70
CA ARG A 168 0.13 17.98 7.40
C ARG A 168 0.03 18.44 8.86
N LYS A 169 -0.92 19.30 9.18
CA LYS A 169 -1.15 19.77 10.54
C LYS A 169 -1.59 18.65 11.48
N GLU A 170 -2.34 17.67 10.98
CA GLU A 170 -2.76 16.51 11.78
C GLU A 170 -1.58 15.64 12.22
N PHE A 171 -0.43 15.79 11.57
CA PHE A 171 0.84 15.14 11.92
C PHE A 171 1.86 16.07 12.61
N GLY A 172 1.38 17.22 13.13
CA GLY A 172 2.20 18.14 13.89
C GLY A 172 3.13 19.04 13.06
N ILE A 173 3.04 19.01 11.73
CA ILE A 173 3.82 19.88 10.83
C ILE A 173 3.05 21.22 10.71
N LEU A 174 3.32 22.13 11.62
CA LEU A 174 2.53 23.37 11.80
C LEU A 174 3.16 24.60 11.13
N TYR A 175 4.46 24.55 10.79
CA TYR A 175 5.14 25.70 10.18
C TYR A 175 4.38 26.24 8.99
N ASN A 176 4.01 27.51 9.05
CA ASN A 176 3.30 28.19 7.97
C ASN A 176 3.30 29.71 8.19
N PRO A 177 4.32 30.43 7.71
CA PRO A 177 4.36 31.89 7.85
C PRO A 177 3.20 32.53 7.09
N VAL A 178 2.60 33.54 7.71
CA VAL A 178 1.58 34.37 7.09
C VAL A 178 2.27 35.34 6.13
N MET A 179 1.75 35.45 4.91
CA MET A 179 2.28 36.36 3.91
C MET A 179 1.73 37.80 4.12
N GLU A 180 2.51 38.80 3.76
CA GLU A 180 2.06 40.22 3.83
C GLU A 180 0.80 40.49 3.01
N SER A 181 0.64 39.78 1.88
CA SER A 181 -0.56 39.84 1.03
C SER A 181 -1.79 39.13 1.61
N GLY A 182 -1.68 38.54 2.81
CA GLY A 182 -2.65 37.61 3.38
C GLY A 182 -2.50 36.20 2.78
N GLY A 183 -2.99 35.20 3.51
CA GLY A 183 -2.88 33.78 3.13
C GLY A 183 -1.64 33.11 3.71
N PHE A 184 -1.39 31.88 3.29
CA PHE A 184 -0.37 31.00 3.84
C PHE A 184 0.68 30.63 2.80
N ALA A 185 1.93 30.46 3.27
CA ALA A 185 3.04 30.09 2.40
C ALA A 185 2.91 28.66 1.85
N VAL A 186 2.30 27.74 2.59
CA VAL A 186 2.18 26.32 2.20
C VAL A 186 0.77 25.81 2.49
N SER A 187 0.18 25.06 1.56
CA SER A 187 -1.12 24.40 1.79
C SER A 187 -1.07 23.41 2.96
N ASP A 188 -2.20 23.28 3.67
CA ASP A 188 -2.35 22.25 4.69
C ASP A 188 -2.56 20.88 4.06
N GLU A 189 -3.31 20.80 2.98
CA GLU A 189 -3.50 19.58 2.20
C GLU A 189 -2.20 19.22 1.46
N VAL A 190 -1.82 17.96 1.62
CA VAL A 190 -0.71 17.30 0.93
C VAL A 190 -1.29 16.15 0.12
N SER A 191 -1.08 16.16 -1.19
CA SER A 191 -1.36 15.00 -2.04
C SER A 191 -0.17 14.04 -1.94
N ILE A 192 -0.45 12.76 -1.75
CA ILE A 192 0.55 11.68 -1.66
C ILE A 192 0.29 10.69 -2.79
N GLU A 193 1.35 10.27 -3.44
CA GLU A 193 1.37 9.24 -4.47
C GLU A 193 2.44 8.20 -4.11
N ILE A 194 2.07 6.93 -4.14
CA ILE A 194 2.95 5.80 -3.86
C ILE A 194 3.11 5.01 -5.16
N GLU A 195 4.34 4.81 -5.59
CA GLU A 195 4.69 3.89 -6.66
C GLU A 195 5.52 2.77 -6.08
N ALA A 196 5.12 1.52 -6.30
CA ALA A 196 5.82 0.40 -5.73
C ALA A 196 5.88 -0.82 -6.65
N GLU A 197 7.08 -1.37 -6.76
CA GLU A 197 7.31 -2.73 -7.21
C GLU A 197 7.45 -3.65 -5.99
N LEU A 198 6.82 -4.82 -6.09
CA LEU A 198 6.87 -5.84 -5.06
C LEU A 198 7.40 -7.13 -5.67
N PHE A 199 8.28 -7.84 -4.96
CA PHE A 199 8.74 -9.17 -5.35
C PHE A 199 8.22 -10.23 -4.38
N LYS A 200 7.88 -11.39 -4.92
CA LYS A 200 7.38 -12.51 -4.14
C LYS A 200 8.47 -13.06 -3.23
N LYS A 201 8.11 -13.33 -1.98
CA LYS A 201 9.01 -13.92 -0.98
C LYS A 201 9.16 -15.42 -1.19
#